data_aa8f62401104f76d502a53a58c68de83
#
_entry.id   aa8f62401104f76d502a53a58c68de83
#
_cell.length_a   1.000
_cell.length_b   1.000
_cell.length_c   1.000
_cell.angle_alpha   90.00
_cell.angle_beta   90.00
_cell.angle_gamma   90.00
#
_symmetry.space_group_name_H-M   'P 1'
#
loop_
_entity.id
_entity.type
_entity.pdbx_description
1 polymer ?
#
loop_
_entity_poly.entity_id
_entity_poly.type
_entity_poly.pdbx_seq_one_letter_code
_entity_poly.pdbx_strand_id
1 'polypeptide(L)'
;MMGLILASAALAILRFDSLQIGTSYDDAKYIILAESLASGQGYELINFPRPQIERNFPPGWPLVLAPFTWVFPKNYDALKIVSLVLWLVSILWVYKLFSKRLSSPYLEILIALVALNPLLIGTSVTVMSESAYLFFSLLALLTFDKVDDKKLDWLILAAILAFYTQQVRTIGIALIASLLILLLIKRRFKDLSVVAALFVIGFLIQAGINLRNGGTVISSGYEAQVLSGSMIEKAGQVWSNASGYLNQVLAGSLIPIFGTRLDTMFSWLFLLLNIAILFLLVLGMLTTKLKFEWMHIYFVIYMAGILAFWNPQVGSVKARFLIPILPLLYFYFLHGVQWLLSTLFAQGTTTTTRSLFAVTLLIAVVMIARNLQDWRSPIREQMTDLSIGASWVAENAPADALVMVNEPVPAYVHVQRKTINFPKNGQDLQQYLDNQGIDYIIIAPLLQSPKSTELTKDVKEILLMLETSPEIFVPVFKDSENNVRVYGYKGQ
;
A
#
# COMPACT_ATOMS: atom_id res chain seq x y z
N MET A 1 1.58 19.84 18.11
CA MET A 1 1.67 19.39 16.71
C MET A 1 3.10 19.20 16.23
N MET A 2 3.96 20.24 16.24
CA MET A 2 5.35 20.11 15.77
C MET A 2 6.12 18.96 16.45
N GLY A 3 5.98 18.82 17.78
CA GLY A 3 6.62 17.72 18.52
C GLY A 3 6.16 16.32 18.04
N LEU A 4 4.89 16.14 17.67
CA LEU A 4 4.39 14.87 17.13
C LEU A 4 4.93 14.58 15.73
N ILE A 5 5.08 15.60 14.88
CA ILE A 5 5.70 15.46 13.55
C ILE A 5 7.18 15.07 13.71
N LEU A 6 7.91 15.72 14.61
CA LEU A 6 9.30 15.38 14.89
C LEU A 6 9.45 13.97 15.48
N ALA A 7 8.56 13.56 16.38
CA ALA A 7 8.53 12.21 16.92
C ALA A 7 8.23 11.17 15.83
N SER A 8 7.26 11.44 14.96
CA SER A 8 6.95 10.59 13.81
C SER A 8 8.14 10.47 12.85
N ALA A 9 8.79 11.59 12.53
CA ALA A 9 9.98 11.63 11.68
C ALA A 9 11.14 10.82 12.30
N ALA A 10 11.40 10.99 13.60
CA ALA A 10 12.44 10.25 14.31
C ALA A 10 12.18 8.72 14.28
N LEU A 11 10.94 8.30 14.55
CA LEU A 11 10.56 6.88 14.47
C LEU A 11 10.66 6.34 13.06
N ALA A 12 10.29 7.11 12.04
CA ALA A 12 10.41 6.73 10.64
C ALA A 12 11.89 6.60 10.22
N ILE A 13 12.74 7.53 10.64
CA ILE A 13 14.20 7.47 10.36
C ILE A 13 14.82 6.23 11.03
N LEU A 14 14.46 5.93 12.28
CA LEU A 14 14.93 4.71 12.96
C LEU A 14 14.52 3.44 12.19
N ARG A 15 13.32 3.43 11.61
CA ARG A 15 12.77 2.30 10.84
C ARG A 15 13.11 2.32 9.36
N PHE A 16 13.91 3.26 8.88
CA PHE A 16 14.15 3.48 7.46
C PHE A 16 14.60 2.22 6.71
N ASP A 17 15.44 1.42 7.36
CA ASP A 17 15.95 0.16 6.82
C ASP A 17 15.24 -1.10 7.35
N SER A 18 14.13 -0.94 8.09
CA SER A 18 13.43 -2.08 8.67
C SER A 18 12.71 -2.96 7.64
N LEU A 19 12.47 -2.45 6.45
CA LEU A 19 11.83 -3.17 5.34
C LEU A 19 12.73 -3.13 4.11
N GLN A 20 13.05 -4.31 3.58
CA GLN A 20 13.81 -4.46 2.36
C GLN A 20 12.94 -4.12 1.16
N ILE A 21 13.48 -3.39 0.19
CA ILE A 21 12.82 -3.14 -1.09
C ILE A 21 12.62 -4.46 -1.83
N GLY A 22 11.47 -4.63 -2.47
CA GLY A 22 11.07 -5.85 -3.15
C GLY A 22 10.23 -6.81 -2.29
N THR A 23 10.28 -6.68 -0.95
CA THR A 23 9.53 -7.54 -0.01
C THR A 23 8.02 -7.52 -0.27
N SER A 24 7.49 -6.39 -0.69
CA SER A 24 6.06 -6.24 -1.00
C SER A 24 5.72 -6.58 -2.45
N TYR A 25 6.66 -6.90 -3.30
CA TYR A 25 6.53 -7.10 -4.74
C TYR A 25 6.03 -5.83 -5.48
N ASP A 26 4.97 -5.21 -4.99
CA ASP A 26 4.39 -3.99 -5.57
C ASP A 26 5.38 -2.83 -5.56
N ASP A 27 6.22 -2.69 -4.52
CA ASP A 27 7.24 -1.66 -4.38
C ASP A 27 8.31 -1.75 -5.49
N ALA A 28 8.78 -2.95 -5.79
CA ALA A 28 9.69 -3.18 -6.92
C ALA A 28 9.03 -2.83 -8.27
N LYS A 29 7.76 -3.19 -8.46
CA LYS A 29 7.01 -2.79 -9.66
C LYS A 29 6.92 -1.29 -9.83
N TYR A 30 6.60 -0.56 -8.76
CA TYR A 30 6.52 0.91 -8.82
C TYR A 30 7.87 1.54 -9.18
N ILE A 31 8.98 0.98 -8.69
CA ILE A 31 10.33 1.42 -9.03
C ILE A 31 10.62 1.21 -10.53
N ILE A 32 10.38 -0.02 -11.04
CA ILE A 32 10.59 -0.36 -12.45
C ILE A 32 9.78 0.54 -13.38
N LEU A 33 8.51 0.77 -13.05
CA LEU A 33 7.63 1.64 -13.82
C LEU A 33 8.06 3.12 -13.77
N ALA A 34 8.58 3.57 -12.62
CA ALA A 34 9.13 4.92 -12.48
C ALA A 34 10.40 5.11 -13.33
N GLU A 35 11.30 4.12 -13.34
CA GLU A 35 12.48 4.12 -14.21
C GLU A 35 12.11 4.08 -15.69
N SER A 36 11.11 3.28 -16.07
CA SER A 36 10.60 3.21 -17.43
C SER A 36 10.07 4.57 -17.90
N LEU A 37 9.29 5.26 -17.06
CA LEU A 37 8.81 6.61 -17.33
C LEU A 37 9.96 7.62 -17.43
N ALA A 38 10.91 7.58 -16.50
CA ALA A 38 12.04 8.49 -16.45
C ALA A 38 12.97 8.35 -17.65
N SER A 39 13.12 7.12 -18.19
CA SER A 39 13.92 6.83 -19.39
C SER A 39 13.16 7.00 -20.70
N GLY A 40 11.87 7.41 -20.66
CA GLY A 40 11.05 7.64 -21.86
C GLY A 40 10.60 6.35 -22.57
N GLN A 41 10.73 5.19 -21.94
CA GLN A 41 10.32 3.90 -22.52
C GLN A 41 8.81 3.64 -22.40
N GLY A 42 8.07 4.54 -21.77
CA GLY A 42 6.62 4.40 -21.60
C GLY A 42 6.26 3.78 -20.26
N TYR A 43 5.09 3.12 -20.17
CA TYR A 43 4.58 2.53 -18.93
C TYR A 43 4.72 1.00 -18.98
N GLU A 44 5.96 0.53 -18.86
CA GLU A 44 6.34 -0.86 -19.11
C GLU A 44 7.25 -1.42 -18.02
N LEU A 45 7.18 -2.73 -17.81
CA LEU A 45 8.10 -3.50 -16.98
C LEU A 45 9.38 -3.77 -17.79
N ILE A 46 10.35 -2.89 -17.64
CA ILE A 46 11.64 -2.90 -18.39
C ILE A 46 12.66 -3.89 -17.83
N ASN A 47 12.35 -4.53 -16.71
CA ASN A 47 13.15 -5.60 -16.14
C ASN A 47 13.23 -6.85 -17.03
N PHE A 48 12.21 -7.08 -17.87
CA PHE A 48 12.21 -8.21 -18.81
C PHE A 48 13.02 -7.94 -20.07
N PRO A 49 13.58 -8.97 -20.73
CA PRO A 49 14.27 -8.82 -22.02
C PRO A 49 13.41 -8.11 -23.07
N ARG A 50 12.13 -8.50 -23.14
CA ARG A 50 11.08 -7.82 -23.91
C ARG A 50 10.20 -7.07 -22.92
N PRO A 51 10.24 -5.73 -22.88
CA PRO A 51 9.42 -4.94 -21.97
C PRO A 51 7.95 -5.30 -22.09
N GLN A 52 7.27 -5.33 -20.94
CA GLN A 52 5.85 -5.72 -20.84
C GLN A 52 5.03 -4.52 -20.39
N ILE A 53 4.02 -4.15 -21.17
CA ILE A 53 3.12 -3.05 -20.82
C ILE A 53 2.37 -3.38 -19.52
N GLU A 54 2.50 -2.50 -18.53
CA GLU A 54 1.77 -2.66 -17.27
C GLU A 54 0.32 -2.14 -17.40
N ARG A 55 -0.64 -2.95 -16.97
CA ARG A 55 -2.08 -2.66 -17.12
C ARG A 55 -2.84 -2.68 -15.80
N ASN A 56 -2.24 -3.23 -14.75
CA ASN A 56 -2.92 -3.46 -13.48
C ASN A 56 -2.66 -2.33 -12.46
N PHE A 57 -1.50 -1.69 -12.57
CA PHE A 57 -1.09 -0.64 -11.65
C PHE A 57 -1.38 0.73 -12.25
N PRO A 58 -2.11 1.61 -11.53
CA PRO A 58 -2.31 2.99 -11.98
C PRO A 58 -0.99 3.77 -12.00
N PRO A 59 -0.80 4.71 -12.97
CA PRO A 59 0.48 5.38 -13.18
C PRO A 59 0.81 6.51 -12.20
N GLY A 60 -0.13 6.94 -11.36
CA GLY A 60 0.02 8.14 -10.55
C GLY A 60 1.19 8.08 -9.57
N TRP A 61 1.42 6.93 -8.91
CA TRP A 61 2.55 6.79 -8.01
C TRP A 61 3.90 6.71 -8.76
N PRO A 62 4.07 5.87 -9.78
CA PRO A 62 5.27 5.89 -10.62
C PRO A 62 5.60 7.27 -11.22
N LEU A 63 4.59 8.06 -11.61
CA LEU A 63 4.79 9.42 -12.10
C LEU A 63 5.39 10.37 -11.04
N VAL A 64 5.01 10.22 -9.76
CA VAL A 64 5.63 10.98 -8.67
C VAL A 64 7.08 10.55 -8.46
N LEU A 65 7.37 9.25 -8.58
CA LEU A 65 8.70 8.70 -8.36
C LEU A 65 9.68 8.97 -9.53
N ALA A 66 9.18 9.04 -10.76
CA ALA A 66 10.02 9.13 -11.97
C ALA A 66 11.08 10.26 -11.93
N PRO A 67 10.79 11.50 -11.50
CA PRO A 67 11.83 12.53 -11.37
C PRO A 67 12.94 12.15 -10.39
N PHE A 68 12.61 11.40 -9.34
CA PHE A 68 13.58 10.98 -8.32
C PHE A 68 14.44 9.81 -8.79
N THR A 69 13.91 8.88 -9.60
CA THR A 69 14.72 7.84 -10.24
C THR A 69 15.71 8.43 -11.23
N TRP A 70 15.37 9.54 -11.89
CA TRP A 70 16.26 10.26 -12.77
C TRP A 70 17.38 10.98 -12.02
N VAL A 71 17.08 11.62 -10.87
CA VAL A 71 18.05 12.34 -10.03
C VAL A 71 18.95 11.40 -9.24
N PHE A 72 18.40 10.28 -8.77
CA PHE A 72 19.08 9.27 -7.95
C PHE A 72 19.05 7.89 -8.63
N PRO A 73 19.71 7.71 -9.78
CA PRO A 73 19.64 6.47 -10.53
C PRO A 73 20.14 5.29 -9.68
N LYS A 74 19.37 4.21 -9.66
CA LYS A 74 19.65 2.98 -8.91
C LYS A 74 19.77 3.13 -7.38
N ASN A 75 19.53 4.31 -6.82
CA ASN A 75 19.43 4.52 -5.39
C ASN A 75 17.95 4.47 -4.97
N TYR A 76 17.42 3.26 -4.83
CA TYR A 76 16.00 3.06 -4.54
C TYR A 76 15.62 3.42 -3.11
N ASP A 77 16.55 3.41 -2.17
CA ASP A 77 16.32 3.89 -0.82
C ASP A 77 16.00 5.40 -0.79
N ALA A 78 16.56 6.18 -1.73
CA ALA A 78 16.19 7.59 -1.87
C ALA A 78 14.69 7.79 -2.19
N LEU A 79 14.04 6.82 -2.84
CA LEU A 79 12.61 6.88 -3.14
C LEU A 79 11.73 6.74 -1.88
N LYS A 80 12.23 6.09 -0.82
CA LYS A 80 11.55 6.03 0.48
C LYS A 80 11.40 7.42 1.10
N ILE A 81 12.36 8.34 0.85
CA ILE A 81 12.29 9.72 1.34
C ILE A 81 11.07 10.43 0.78
N VAL A 82 10.69 10.15 -0.48
CA VAL A 82 9.47 10.72 -1.09
C VAL A 82 8.23 10.29 -0.31
N SER A 83 8.10 8.99 0.00
CA SER A 83 7.01 8.47 0.83
C SER A 83 6.99 9.11 2.22
N LEU A 84 8.17 9.27 2.85
CA LEU A 84 8.30 9.89 4.17
C LEU A 84 7.86 11.34 4.17
N VAL A 85 8.29 12.13 3.18
CA VAL A 85 7.89 13.55 3.06
C VAL A 85 6.37 13.66 2.88
N LEU A 86 5.78 12.87 1.98
CA LEU A 86 4.34 12.86 1.78
C LEU A 86 3.58 12.47 3.05
N TRP A 87 4.09 11.51 3.82
CA TRP A 87 3.54 11.14 5.11
C TRP A 87 3.59 12.27 6.13
N LEU A 88 4.74 12.91 6.33
CA LEU A 88 4.89 13.99 7.30
C LEU A 88 3.98 15.18 6.97
N VAL A 89 3.84 15.52 5.68
CA VAL A 89 2.89 16.56 5.24
C VAL A 89 1.44 16.10 5.43
N SER A 90 1.16 14.81 5.28
CA SER A 90 -0.18 14.26 5.54
C SER A 90 -0.63 14.47 6.99
N ILE A 91 0.27 14.45 7.98
CA ILE A 91 -0.07 14.80 9.38
C ILE A 91 -0.59 16.25 9.47
N LEU A 92 -0.01 17.19 8.71
CA LEU A 92 -0.49 18.58 8.67
C LEU A 92 -1.88 18.68 8.01
N TRP A 93 -2.12 17.88 6.96
CA TRP A 93 -3.44 17.80 6.31
C TRP A 93 -4.50 17.21 7.23
N VAL A 94 -4.14 16.18 8.00
CA VAL A 94 -5.03 15.61 9.04
C VAL A 94 -5.39 16.68 10.06
N TYR A 95 -4.40 17.43 10.59
CA TYR A 95 -4.68 18.53 11.52
C TYR A 95 -5.62 19.57 10.91
N LYS A 96 -5.34 20.05 9.69
CA LYS A 96 -6.17 21.05 9.01
C LYS A 96 -7.60 20.54 8.78
N LEU A 97 -7.75 19.27 8.41
CA LEU A 97 -9.05 18.66 8.12
C LEU A 97 -9.92 18.58 9.38
N PHE A 98 -9.34 18.20 10.50
CA PHE A 98 -10.10 17.92 11.72
C PHE A 98 -10.12 19.07 12.74
N SER A 99 -9.29 20.09 12.59
CA SER A 99 -9.23 21.23 13.52
C SER A 99 -10.53 22.00 13.67
N LYS A 100 -11.39 21.99 12.64
CA LYS A 100 -12.74 22.59 12.68
C LYS A 100 -13.83 21.63 13.13
N ARG A 101 -13.51 20.34 13.32
CA ARG A 101 -14.48 19.25 13.54
C ARG A 101 -14.33 18.58 14.91
N LEU A 102 -13.16 18.68 15.49
CA LEU A 102 -12.85 18.17 16.84
C LEU A 102 -12.32 19.29 17.72
N SER A 103 -12.85 19.36 18.93
CA SER A 103 -12.32 20.23 19.98
C SER A 103 -11.18 19.56 20.75
N SER A 104 -10.35 20.36 21.41
CA SER A 104 -9.41 19.86 22.43
C SER A 104 -10.18 19.13 23.54
N PRO A 105 -9.68 18.01 24.06
CA PRO A 105 -8.41 17.33 23.76
C PRO A 105 -8.49 16.28 22.61
N TYR A 106 -9.64 16.07 22.01
CA TYR A 106 -9.87 15.00 21.04
C TYR A 106 -9.06 15.21 19.75
N LEU A 107 -8.85 16.46 19.33
CA LEU A 107 -8.01 16.76 18.18
C LEU A 107 -6.56 16.33 18.40
N GLU A 108 -5.99 16.68 19.55
CA GLU A 108 -4.61 16.35 19.90
C GLU A 108 -4.42 14.83 20.02
N ILE A 109 -5.43 14.14 20.57
CA ILE A 109 -5.46 12.67 20.64
C ILE A 109 -5.46 12.07 19.23
N LEU A 110 -6.33 12.56 18.34
CA LEU A 110 -6.39 12.08 16.97
C LEU A 110 -5.02 12.22 16.28
N ILE A 111 -4.40 13.39 16.38
CA ILE A 111 -3.10 13.64 15.76
C ILE A 111 -2.01 12.75 16.36
N ALA A 112 -2.01 12.53 17.68
CA ALA A 112 -1.05 11.64 18.33
C ALA A 112 -1.22 10.19 17.84
N LEU A 113 -2.45 9.69 17.80
CA LEU A 113 -2.76 8.33 17.32
C LEU A 113 -2.36 8.14 15.86
N VAL A 114 -2.59 9.13 15.00
CA VAL A 114 -2.18 9.08 13.59
C VAL A 114 -0.65 9.17 13.48
N ALA A 115 0.00 10.15 14.11
CA ALA A 115 1.42 10.41 13.96
C ALA A 115 2.32 9.28 14.50
N LEU A 116 1.85 8.54 15.51
CA LEU A 116 2.62 7.49 16.17
C LEU A 116 2.23 6.07 15.71
N ASN A 117 1.22 5.94 14.86
CA ASN A 117 0.73 4.63 14.41
C ASN A 117 1.82 3.85 13.67
N PRO A 118 2.21 2.63 14.13
CA PRO A 118 3.28 1.85 13.51
C PRO A 118 3.00 1.42 12.08
N LEU A 119 1.73 1.24 11.72
CA LEU A 119 1.33 0.88 10.36
C LEU A 119 1.57 2.05 9.38
N LEU A 120 1.24 3.28 9.80
CA LEU A 120 1.47 4.49 9.01
C LEU A 120 2.97 4.82 8.91
N ILE A 121 3.70 4.70 10.02
CA ILE A 121 5.16 4.91 10.03
C ILE A 121 5.85 3.85 9.18
N GLY A 122 5.48 2.57 9.32
CA GLY A 122 6.06 1.50 8.51
C GLY A 122 5.88 1.71 7.02
N THR A 123 4.69 2.14 6.57
CA THR A 123 4.45 2.42 5.15
C THR A 123 5.12 3.70 4.64
N SER A 124 5.43 4.65 5.52
CA SER A 124 6.14 5.87 5.13
C SER A 124 7.61 5.63 4.75
N VAL A 125 8.18 4.51 5.16
CA VAL A 125 9.57 4.12 4.86
C VAL A 125 9.64 3.00 3.81
N THR A 126 8.61 2.88 2.97
CA THR A 126 8.54 1.96 1.83
C THR A 126 8.23 2.73 0.55
N VAL A 127 8.46 2.10 -0.61
CA VAL A 127 8.11 2.68 -1.92
C VAL A 127 6.69 2.28 -2.34
N MET A 128 5.82 2.07 -1.35
CA MET A 128 4.42 1.70 -1.57
C MET A 128 3.54 2.94 -1.81
N SER A 129 2.41 2.76 -2.49
CA SER A 129 1.52 3.86 -2.89
C SER A 129 0.62 4.41 -1.78
N GLU A 130 0.61 3.79 -0.58
CA GLU A 130 -0.28 4.16 0.52
C GLU A 130 -0.04 5.59 1.04
N SER A 131 1.23 5.97 1.24
CA SER A 131 1.58 7.34 1.70
C SER A 131 1.18 8.40 0.68
N ALA A 132 1.39 8.14 -0.61
CA ALA A 132 0.97 9.04 -1.68
C ALA A 132 -0.56 9.13 -1.76
N TYR A 133 -1.25 8.00 -1.68
CA TYR A 133 -2.72 8.00 -1.69
C TYR A 133 -3.28 8.78 -0.50
N LEU A 134 -2.76 8.56 0.71
CA LEU A 134 -3.18 9.31 1.90
C LEU A 134 -2.98 10.82 1.71
N PHE A 135 -1.80 11.22 1.21
CA PHE A 135 -1.50 12.63 0.94
C PHE A 135 -2.50 13.26 -0.05
N PHE A 136 -2.68 12.66 -1.22
CA PHE A 136 -3.56 13.22 -2.26
C PHE A 136 -5.04 13.14 -1.89
N SER A 137 -5.47 12.07 -1.20
CA SER A 137 -6.85 11.96 -0.72
C SER A 137 -7.17 13.02 0.33
N LEU A 138 -6.31 13.26 1.30
CA LEU A 138 -6.49 14.32 2.30
C LEU A 138 -6.50 15.72 1.64
N LEU A 139 -5.65 15.96 0.65
CA LEU A 139 -5.63 17.21 -0.08
C LEU A 139 -6.93 17.40 -0.89
N ALA A 140 -7.44 16.35 -1.54
CA ALA A 140 -8.74 16.37 -2.21
C ALA A 140 -9.86 16.68 -1.22
N LEU A 141 -9.85 16.05 -0.06
CA LEU A 141 -10.85 16.26 0.99
C LEU A 141 -10.81 17.70 1.55
N LEU A 142 -9.64 18.29 1.70
CA LEU A 142 -9.49 19.71 2.08
C LEU A 142 -9.99 20.67 1.01
N THR A 143 -9.83 20.32 -0.27
CA THR A 143 -10.39 21.13 -1.37
C THR A 143 -11.90 20.98 -1.47
N PHE A 144 -12.46 19.81 -1.13
CA PHE A 144 -13.92 19.62 -1.06
C PHE A 144 -14.58 20.55 -0.05
N ASP A 145 -13.93 20.85 1.08
CA ASP A 145 -14.41 21.83 2.05
C ASP A 145 -14.57 23.25 1.43
N LYS A 146 -13.83 23.54 0.36
CA LYS A 146 -13.87 24.83 -0.34
C LYS A 146 -14.88 24.88 -1.50
N VAL A 147 -15.42 23.74 -1.91
CA VAL A 147 -16.40 23.67 -3.00
C VAL A 147 -17.68 24.45 -2.65
N ASP A 148 -18.00 24.57 -1.37
CA ASP A 148 -19.16 25.34 -0.91
C ASP A 148 -19.00 26.86 -1.10
N ASP A 149 -17.77 27.37 -1.23
CA ASP A 149 -17.50 28.77 -1.58
C ASP A 149 -17.97 29.15 -2.99
N LYS A 150 -18.57 28.21 -3.74
CA LYS A 150 -19.11 28.35 -5.11
C LYS A 150 -18.12 28.90 -6.14
N LYS A 151 -16.81 28.83 -5.85
CA LYS A 151 -15.75 29.21 -6.79
C LYS A 151 -15.41 28.03 -7.68
N LEU A 152 -15.47 28.26 -8.98
CA LEU A 152 -15.20 27.23 -10.00
C LEU A 152 -13.78 26.64 -9.86
N ASP A 153 -12.80 27.44 -9.48
CA ASP A 153 -11.41 27.01 -9.31
C ASP A 153 -11.26 25.90 -8.28
N TRP A 154 -11.93 26.04 -7.12
CA TRP A 154 -11.91 24.99 -6.09
C TRP A 154 -12.60 23.72 -6.53
N LEU A 155 -13.68 23.84 -7.32
CA LEU A 155 -14.39 22.70 -7.88
C LEU A 155 -13.51 21.94 -8.88
N ILE A 156 -12.85 22.64 -9.80
CA ILE A 156 -11.93 22.05 -10.76
C ILE A 156 -10.76 21.39 -10.06
N LEU A 157 -10.13 22.08 -9.09
CA LEU A 157 -9.03 21.52 -8.32
C LEU A 157 -9.45 20.26 -7.57
N ALA A 158 -10.62 20.24 -6.94
CA ALA A 158 -11.17 19.09 -6.26
C ALA A 158 -11.36 17.90 -7.21
N ALA A 159 -11.88 18.15 -8.41
CA ALA A 159 -12.07 17.13 -9.44
C ALA A 159 -10.72 16.58 -9.94
N ILE A 160 -9.74 17.45 -10.21
CA ILE A 160 -8.39 17.05 -10.64
C ILE A 160 -7.71 16.19 -9.55
N LEU A 161 -7.78 16.62 -8.30
CA LEU A 161 -7.16 15.87 -7.18
C LEU A 161 -7.85 14.52 -6.95
N ALA A 162 -9.18 14.45 -7.05
CA ALA A 162 -9.92 13.20 -6.95
C ALA A 162 -9.53 12.24 -8.09
N PHE A 163 -9.45 12.73 -9.33
CA PHE A 163 -9.01 11.94 -10.47
C PHE A 163 -7.55 11.49 -10.33
N TYR A 164 -6.65 12.41 -9.91
CA TYR A 164 -5.24 12.03 -9.68
C TYR A 164 -5.09 10.99 -8.58
N THR A 165 -5.85 11.10 -7.49
CA THR A 165 -5.85 10.11 -6.41
C THR A 165 -6.29 8.73 -6.91
N GLN A 166 -7.23 8.67 -7.85
CA GLN A 166 -7.62 7.42 -8.52
C GLN A 166 -6.46 6.89 -9.40
N GLN A 167 -5.66 7.77 -10.01
CA GLN A 167 -4.44 7.37 -10.73
C GLN A 167 -3.31 6.90 -9.80
N VAL A 168 -3.33 7.23 -8.50
CA VAL A 168 -2.42 6.65 -7.50
C VAL A 168 -2.87 5.25 -7.07
N ARG A 169 -4.18 5.08 -6.84
CA ARG A 169 -4.80 3.77 -6.52
C ARG A 169 -6.24 3.74 -7.03
N THR A 170 -6.62 2.66 -7.66
CA THR A 170 -7.96 2.48 -8.26
C THR A 170 -9.11 2.78 -7.29
N ILE A 171 -8.95 2.48 -5.98
CA ILE A 171 -9.94 2.78 -4.95
C ILE A 171 -10.23 4.29 -4.79
N GLY A 172 -9.40 5.17 -5.35
CA GLY A 172 -9.63 6.61 -5.43
C GLY A 172 -10.91 7.01 -6.19
N ILE A 173 -11.51 6.06 -6.93
CA ILE A 173 -12.85 6.23 -7.51
C ILE A 173 -13.89 6.58 -6.43
N ALA A 174 -13.64 6.21 -5.17
CA ALA A 174 -14.49 6.60 -4.04
C ALA A 174 -14.55 8.11 -3.83
N LEU A 175 -13.46 8.85 -4.07
CA LEU A 175 -13.45 10.32 -4.00
C LEU A 175 -14.26 10.94 -5.16
N ILE A 176 -14.09 10.40 -6.35
CA ILE A 176 -14.85 10.82 -7.54
C ILE A 176 -16.35 10.65 -7.30
N ALA A 177 -16.76 9.46 -6.88
CA ALA A 177 -18.14 9.14 -6.56
C ALA A 177 -18.68 10.05 -5.43
N SER A 178 -17.87 10.30 -4.39
CA SER A 178 -18.24 11.17 -3.27
C SER A 178 -18.50 12.60 -3.71
N LEU A 179 -17.66 13.16 -4.58
CA LEU A 179 -17.85 14.51 -5.11
C LEU A 179 -19.12 14.61 -5.97
N LEU A 180 -19.34 13.64 -6.85
CA LEU A 180 -20.54 13.61 -7.70
C LEU A 180 -21.82 13.48 -6.86
N ILE A 181 -21.84 12.58 -5.87
CA ILE A 181 -22.98 12.37 -4.97
C ILE A 181 -23.23 13.62 -4.13
N LEU A 182 -22.19 14.27 -3.61
CA LEU A 182 -22.31 15.51 -2.85
C LEU A 182 -22.99 16.61 -3.68
N LEU A 183 -22.53 16.82 -4.93
CA LEU A 183 -23.10 17.82 -5.84
C LEU A 183 -24.55 17.49 -6.19
N LEU A 184 -24.87 16.20 -6.36
CA LEU A 184 -26.23 15.73 -6.61
C LEU A 184 -27.15 16.01 -5.40
N ILE A 185 -26.73 15.67 -4.19
CA ILE A 185 -27.49 15.92 -2.95
C ILE A 185 -27.71 17.42 -2.75
N LYS A 186 -26.69 18.25 -3.03
CA LYS A 186 -26.79 19.72 -2.94
C LYS A 186 -27.51 20.33 -4.11
N ARG A 187 -28.05 19.54 -5.06
CA ARG A 187 -28.75 19.97 -6.28
C ARG A 187 -27.95 20.97 -7.12
N ARG A 188 -26.64 20.87 -7.12
CA ARG A 188 -25.72 21.72 -7.89
C ARG A 188 -25.49 21.12 -9.29
N PHE A 189 -26.55 21.02 -10.10
CA PHE A 189 -26.51 20.28 -11.36
C PHE A 189 -25.52 20.85 -12.39
N LYS A 190 -25.32 22.18 -12.43
CA LYS A 190 -24.32 22.82 -13.31
C LYS A 190 -22.89 22.35 -12.94
N ASP A 191 -22.59 22.38 -11.67
CA ASP A 191 -21.28 21.94 -11.17
C ASP A 191 -21.09 20.43 -11.36
N LEU A 192 -22.16 19.66 -11.13
CA LEU A 192 -22.18 18.22 -11.37
C LEU A 192 -21.85 17.90 -12.84
N SER A 193 -22.47 18.62 -13.81
CA SER A 193 -22.18 18.39 -15.23
C SER A 193 -20.74 18.76 -15.61
N VAL A 194 -20.17 19.84 -15.05
CA VAL A 194 -18.76 20.21 -15.26
C VAL A 194 -17.83 19.13 -14.75
N VAL A 195 -18.02 18.69 -13.49
CA VAL A 195 -17.18 17.67 -12.87
C VAL A 195 -17.34 16.33 -13.58
N ALA A 196 -18.56 15.93 -13.92
CA ALA A 196 -18.80 14.69 -14.68
C ALA A 196 -18.12 14.74 -16.06
N ALA A 197 -18.18 15.86 -16.76
CA ALA A 197 -17.49 16.02 -18.04
C ALA A 197 -15.96 15.89 -17.88
N LEU A 198 -15.36 16.52 -16.85
CA LEU A 198 -13.93 16.39 -16.58
C LEU A 198 -13.53 14.92 -16.32
N PHE A 199 -14.31 14.17 -15.54
CA PHE A 199 -14.05 12.75 -15.30
C PHE A 199 -14.22 11.91 -16.57
N VAL A 200 -15.27 12.15 -17.35
CA VAL A 200 -15.47 11.46 -18.64
C VAL A 200 -14.29 11.72 -19.56
N ILE A 201 -13.83 12.95 -19.69
CA ILE A 201 -12.66 13.30 -20.51
C ILE A 201 -11.42 12.55 -19.99
N GLY A 202 -11.17 12.58 -18.68
CA GLY A 202 -10.05 11.88 -18.07
C GLY A 202 -10.09 10.36 -18.34
N PHE A 203 -11.25 9.74 -18.18
CA PHE A 203 -11.41 8.30 -18.47
C PHE A 203 -11.31 7.99 -19.97
N LEU A 204 -11.79 8.86 -20.86
CA LEU A 204 -11.61 8.68 -22.29
C LEU A 204 -10.15 8.77 -22.72
N ILE A 205 -9.38 9.71 -22.15
CA ILE A 205 -7.92 9.78 -22.37
C ILE A 205 -7.26 8.49 -21.89
N GLN A 206 -7.59 8.01 -20.69
CA GLN A 206 -7.06 6.76 -20.15
C GLN A 206 -7.43 5.56 -21.05
N ALA A 207 -8.66 5.47 -21.48
CA ALA A 207 -9.12 4.41 -22.40
C ALA A 207 -8.37 4.47 -23.73
N GLY A 208 -8.16 5.67 -24.27
CA GLY A 208 -7.37 5.87 -25.50
C GLY A 208 -5.92 5.39 -25.36
N ILE A 209 -5.27 5.70 -24.23
CA ILE A 209 -3.92 5.20 -23.92
C ILE A 209 -3.93 3.67 -23.81
N ASN A 210 -4.89 3.09 -23.10
CA ASN A 210 -5.01 1.64 -22.94
C ASN A 210 -5.18 0.93 -24.29
N LEU A 211 -6.06 1.45 -25.15
CA LEU A 211 -6.32 0.88 -26.49
C LEU A 211 -5.07 0.99 -27.40
N ARG A 212 -4.39 2.15 -27.37
CA ARG A 212 -3.14 2.33 -28.12
C ARG A 212 -2.07 1.32 -27.72
N ASN A 213 -2.04 0.95 -26.45
CA ASN A 213 -1.11 -0.02 -25.89
C ASN A 213 -1.62 -1.48 -26.03
N GLY A 214 -2.58 -1.75 -26.94
CA GLY A 214 -3.10 -3.10 -27.19
C GLY A 214 -3.92 -3.69 -26.03
N GLY A 215 -4.44 -2.84 -25.12
CA GLY A 215 -5.33 -3.23 -24.04
C GLY A 215 -6.81 -3.12 -24.40
N THR A 216 -7.66 -3.21 -23.37
CA THR A 216 -9.12 -2.95 -23.46
C THR A 216 -9.43 -1.55 -22.94
N VAL A 217 -10.63 -1.05 -23.20
CA VAL A 217 -11.13 0.27 -22.72
C VAL A 217 -11.01 0.37 -21.19
N ILE A 218 -11.33 -0.73 -20.51
CA ILE A 218 -11.19 -0.86 -19.05
C ILE A 218 -9.92 -1.67 -18.81
N SER A 219 -9.06 -1.18 -17.93
CA SER A 219 -7.87 -1.91 -17.48
C SER A 219 -8.26 -3.32 -17.00
N SER A 220 -7.54 -4.32 -17.46
CA SER A 220 -7.97 -5.73 -17.37
C SER A 220 -7.82 -6.40 -15.99
N GLY A 221 -7.24 -5.70 -15.00
CA GLY A 221 -6.86 -6.33 -13.75
C GLY A 221 -7.97 -6.37 -12.71
N TYR A 222 -7.91 -5.46 -11.76
CA TYR A 222 -8.84 -5.45 -10.62
C TYR A 222 -10.28 -5.12 -11.01
N GLU A 223 -10.50 -4.29 -12.02
CA GLU A 223 -11.83 -3.86 -12.45
C GLU A 223 -12.61 -5.02 -13.09
N ALA A 224 -11.94 -5.86 -13.86
CA ALA A 224 -12.55 -7.06 -14.42
C ALA A 224 -12.98 -8.07 -13.33
N GLN A 225 -12.20 -8.19 -12.25
CA GLN A 225 -12.54 -9.04 -11.11
C GLN A 225 -13.80 -8.56 -10.38
N VAL A 226 -14.00 -7.25 -10.28
CA VAL A 226 -15.19 -6.69 -9.64
C VAL A 226 -16.45 -6.93 -10.46
N LEU A 227 -16.32 -6.92 -11.77
CA LEU A 227 -17.44 -7.14 -12.69
C LEU A 227 -17.74 -8.62 -12.95
N SER A 228 -16.82 -9.53 -12.58
CA SER A 228 -17.00 -10.98 -12.76
C SER A 228 -17.73 -11.62 -11.57
N GLY A 229 -18.36 -12.77 -11.80
CA GLY A 229 -19.05 -13.57 -10.79
C GLY A 229 -20.53 -13.23 -10.59
N SER A 230 -21.25 -14.15 -9.94
CA SER A 230 -22.66 -14.00 -9.61
C SER A 230 -22.87 -13.07 -8.42
N MET A 231 -24.09 -12.54 -8.24
CA MET A 231 -24.45 -11.69 -7.09
C MET A 231 -24.27 -12.42 -5.75
N ILE A 232 -24.51 -13.74 -5.73
CA ILE A 232 -24.35 -14.59 -4.54
C ILE A 232 -22.87 -14.71 -4.17
N GLU A 233 -22.01 -14.98 -5.15
CA GLU A 233 -20.55 -15.03 -4.93
C GLU A 233 -20.02 -13.70 -4.40
N LYS A 234 -20.49 -12.59 -4.93
CA LYS A 234 -20.12 -11.24 -4.44
C LYS A 234 -20.60 -10.97 -3.03
N ALA A 235 -21.82 -11.35 -2.70
CA ALA A 235 -22.31 -11.25 -1.33
C ALA A 235 -21.48 -12.11 -0.36
N GLY A 236 -21.10 -13.32 -0.76
CA GLY A 236 -20.19 -14.18 0.00
C GLY A 236 -18.79 -13.55 0.17
N GLN A 237 -18.26 -12.93 -0.87
CA GLN A 237 -16.98 -12.21 -0.82
C GLN A 237 -17.02 -11.02 0.15
N VAL A 238 -18.06 -10.19 0.05
CA VAL A 238 -18.26 -9.04 0.97
C VAL A 238 -18.36 -9.52 2.42
N TRP A 239 -19.13 -10.58 2.67
CA TRP A 239 -19.26 -11.18 3.99
C TRP A 239 -17.92 -11.71 4.53
N SER A 240 -17.18 -12.45 3.72
CA SER A 240 -15.85 -12.96 4.06
C SER A 240 -14.89 -11.84 4.42
N ASN A 241 -14.84 -10.77 3.60
CA ASN A 241 -14.00 -9.62 3.84
C ASN A 241 -14.41 -8.85 5.11
N ALA A 242 -15.71 -8.61 5.30
CA ALA A 242 -16.23 -7.95 6.52
C ALA A 242 -15.88 -8.75 7.78
N SER A 243 -16.06 -10.06 7.74
CA SER A 243 -15.66 -10.97 8.83
C SER A 243 -14.15 -10.92 9.09
N GLY A 244 -13.33 -10.90 8.02
CA GLY A 244 -11.89 -10.78 8.13
C GLY A 244 -11.44 -9.46 8.78
N TYR A 245 -12.02 -8.33 8.37
CA TYR A 245 -11.74 -7.05 9.02
C TYR A 245 -12.18 -7.03 10.48
N LEU A 246 -13.35 -7.55 10.78
CA LEU A 246 -13.88 -7.59 12.13
C LEU A 246 -13.07 -8.54 13.04
N ASN A 247 -12.64 -9.69 12.54
CA ASN A 247 -11.98 -10.69 13.38
C ASN A 247 -10.46 -10.50 13.48
N GLN A 248 -9.82 -9.85 12.50
CA GLN A 248 -8.35 -9.89 12.38
C GLN A 248 -7.69 -8.52 12.29
N VAL A 249 -8.34 -7.49 11.74
CA VAL A 249 -7.63 -6.31 11.26
C VAL A 249 -8.01 -5.02 11.97
N LEU A 250 -9.30 -4.80 12.29
CA LEU A 250 -9.80 -3.50 12.72
C LEU A 250 -9.14 -2.99 14.00
N ALA A 251 -9.19 -3.79 15.07
CA ALA A 251 -8.60 -3.40 16.36
C ALA A 251 -7.08 -3.22 16.25
N GLY A 252 -6.38 -4.16 15.59
CA GLY A 252 -4.94 -4.09 15.41
C GLY A 252 -4.47 -2.88 14.58
N SER A 253 -5.32 -2.35 13.69
CA SER A 253 -5.01 -1.15 12.91
C SER A 253 -5.14 0.14 13.71
N LEU A 254 -6.14 0.22 14.61
CA LEU A 254 -6.35 1.39 15.46
C LEU A 254 -5.48 1.36 16.72
N ILE A 255 -5.36 0.19 17.34
CA ILE A 255 -4.63 -0.02 18.58
C ILE A 255 -3.63 -1.18 18.37
N PRO A 256 -2.43 -0.91 17.85
CA PRO A 256 -1.49 -1.94 17.41
C PRO A 256 -0.86 -2.81 18.52
N ILE A 257 -1.43 -2.79 19.72
CA ILE A 257 -1.13 -3.74 20.80
C ILE A 257 -1.55 -5.17 20.41
N PHE A 258 -2.58 -5.30 19.57
CA PHE A 258 -3.32 -6.52 19.34
C PHE A 258 -2.94 -7.28 18.07
N GLY A 259 -1.85 -6.96 17.41
CA GLY A 259 -1.39 -7.62 16.18
C GLY A 259 -0.41 -8.77 16.39
N THR A 260 -0.24 -9.25 17.63
CA THR A 260 0.68 -10.34 17.96
C THR A 260 -0.07 -11.40 18.77
N ARG A 261 0.45 -12.54 19.01
CA ARG A 261 -0.05 -13.74 19.70
C ARG A 261 -1.31 -13.66 20.59
N LEU A 262 -1.79 -12.45 20.97
CA LEU A 262 -3.01 -12.26 21.77
C LEU A 262 -4.29 -12.58 20.99
N ASP A 263 -4.29 -12.39 19.68
CA ASP A 263 -5.42 -12.75 18.81
C ASP A 263 -5.64 -14.26 18.74
N THR A 264 -4.56 -15.04 18.81
CA THR A 264 -4.62 -16.51 18.83
C THR A 264 -4.92 -17.09 20.20
N MET A 265 -4.45 -16.46 21.28
CA MET A 265 -4.67 -16.93 22.65
C MET A 265 -6.04 -16.55 23.23
N PHE A 266 -6.58 -15.38 22.82
CA PHE A 266 -7.83 -14.82 23.34
C PHE A 266 -8.73 -14.35 22.21
N SER A 267 -8.99 -15.19 21.23
CA SER A 267 -9.75 -14.84 20.01
C SER A 267 -11.15 -14.25 20.31
N TRP A 268 -11.82 -14.73 21.35
CA TRP A 268 -13.13 -14.21 21.77
C TRP A 268 -13.03 -12.79 22.36
N LEU A 269 -12.00 -12.50 23.16
CA LEU A 269 -11.77 -11.17 23.72
C LEU A 269 -11.41 -10.17 22.61
N PHE A 270 -10.62 -10.60 21.65
CA PHE A 270 -10.26 -9.82 20.49
C PHE A 270 -11.48 -9.50 19.61
N LEU A 271 -12.37 -10.47 19.43
CA LEU A 271 -13.65 -10.27 18.74
C LEU A 271 -14.54 -9.27 19.47
N LEU A 272 -14.68 -9.38 20.80
CA LEU A 272 -15.45 -8.41 21.60
C LEU A 272 -14.88 -7.00 21.50
N LEU A 273 -13.56 -6.86 21.49
CA LEU A 273 -12.91 -5.57 21.30
C LEU A 273 -13.19 -4.98 19.90
N ASN A 274 -13.13 -5.79 18.86
CA ASN A 274 -13.46 -5.36 17.51
C ASN A 274 -14.94 -4.93 17.40
N ILE A 275 -15.85 -5.65 18.03
CA ILE A 275 -17.28 -5.29 18.10
C ILE A 275 -17.46 -3.97 18.85
N ALA A 276 -16.78 -3.76 19.98
CA ALA A 276 -16.82 -2.51 20.72
C ALA A 276 -16.28 -1.33 19.91
N ILE A 277 -15.15 -1.51 19.20
CA ILE A 277 -14.60 -0.51 18.30
C ILE A 277 -15.57 -0.21 17.16
N LEU A 278 -16.14 -1.24 16.52
CA LEU A 278 -17.13 -1.05 15.45
C LEU A 278 -18.36 -0.31 15.96
N PHE A 279 -18.85 -0.66 17.14
CA PHE A 279 -19.97 0.06 17.79
C PHE A 279 -19.64 1.55 17.97
N LEU A 280 -18.46 1.88 18.50
CA LEU A 280 -18.02 3.28 18.69
C LEU A 280 -17.85 4.02 17.37
N LEU A 281 -17.35 3.36 16.32
CA LEU A 281 -17.24 3.93 14.97
C LEU A 281 -18.63 4.27 14.41
N VAL A 282 -19.58 3.33 14.48
CA VAL A 282 -20.96 3.54 14.01
C VAL A 282 -21.63 4.62 14.83
N LEU A 283 -21.50 4.58 16.15
CA LEU A 283 -22.03 5.60 17.05
C LEU A 283 -21.48 6.99 16.72
N GLY A 284 -20.16 7.10 16.54
CA GLY A 284 -19.51 8.34 16.14
C GLY A 284 -20.00 8.86 14.79
N MET A 285 -20.19 7.98 13.83
CA MET A 285 -20.73 8.33 12.52
C MET A 285 -22.17 8.84 12.59
N LEU A 286 -23.01 8.21 13.43
CA LEU A 286 -24.43 8.60 13.60
C LEU A 286 -24.60 9.89 14.41
N THR A 287 -23.71 10.16 15.35
CA THR A 287 -23.80 11.30 16.28
C THR A 287 -23.09 12.54 15.77
N THR A 288 -22.24 12.44 14.78
CA THR A 288 -21.64 13.63 14.17
C THR A 288 -22.75 14.51 13.57
N LYS A 289 -22.68 15.81 13.83
CA LYS A 289 -23.61 16.80 13.26
C LYS A 289 -23.41 17.01 11.75
N LEU A 290 -22.42 16.37 11.17
CA LEU A 290 -21.98 16.46 9.79
C LEU A 290 -22.80 15.55 8.86
N LYS A 291 -24.13 15.48 9.08
CA LYS A 291 -25.02 14.69 8.24
C LYS A 291 -24.86 15.12 6.78
N PHE A 292 -24.57 14.14 5.90
CA PHE A 292 -24.38 14.36 4.45
C PHE A 292 -23.17 15.21 4.04
N GLU A 293 -22.13 15.35 4.86
CA GLU A 293 -20.86 15.85 4.38
C GLU A 293 -20.14 14.80 3.52
N TRP A 294 -19.34 15.29 2.58
CA TRP A 294 -18.54 14.48 1.67
C TRP A 294 -17.67 13.42 2.40
N MET A 295 -17.24 13.69 3.63
CA MET A 295 -16.42 12.82 4.46
C MET A 295 -17.13 11.50 4.79
N HIS A 296 -18.44 11.54 5.11
CA HIS A 296 -19.26 10.36 5.35
C HIS A 296 -19.46 9.57 4.07
N ILE A 297 -19.78 10.28 2.97
CA ILE A 297 -20.00 9.66 1.66
C ILE A 297 -18.72 8.95 1.23
N TYR A 298 -17.57 9.62 1.31
CA TYR A 298 -16.27 9.03 0.98
C TYR A 298 -15.97 7.80 1.84
N PHE A 299 -16.14 7.90 3.16
CA PHE A 299 -15.87 6.80 4.08
C PHE A 299 -16.70 5.57 3.76
N VAL A 300 -18.02 5.76 3.54
CA VAL A 300 -18.94 4.65 3.22
C VAL A 300 -18.58 4.01 1.88
N ILE A 301 -18.34 4.81 0.83
CA ILE A 301 -18.00 4.28 -0.49
C ILE A 301 -16.65 3.58 -0.47
N TYR A 302 -15.68 4.15 0.24
CA TYR A 302 -14.35 3.53 0.40
C TYR A 302 -14.47 2.18 1.11
N MET A 303 -15.18 2.11 2.24
CA MET A 303 -15.40 0.86 2.97
C MET A 303 -16.14 -0.17 2.12
N ALA A 304 -17.20 0.23 1.43
CA ALA A 304 -17.90 -0.66 0.49
C ALA A 304 -16.96 -1.16 -0.61
N GLY A 305 -16.09 -0.28 -1.13
CA GLY A 305 -15.08 -0.63 -2.11
C GLY A 305 -14.13 -1.72 -1.62
N ILE A 306 -13.45 -1.54 -0.49
CA ILE A 306 -12.49 -2.55 0.01
C ILE A 306 -13.16 -3.87 0.39
N LEU A 307 -14.42 -3.86 0.80
CA LEU A 307 -15.18 -5.07 1.07
C LEU A 307 -15.56 -5.82 -0.21
N ALA A 308 -15.88 -5.09 -1.28
CA ALA A 308 -16.29 -5.67 -2.54
C ALA A 308 -15.11 -6.10 -3.45
N PHE A 309 -13.95 -5.41 -3.34
CA PHE A 309 -12.83 -5.61 -4.26
C PHE A 309 -11.88 -6.75 -3.89
N TRP A 310 -11.65 -6.97 -2.60
CA TRP A 310 -10.67 -7.96 -2.20
C TRP A 310 -11.18 -9.38 -2.45
N ASN A 311 -10.39 -10.17 -3.21
CA ASN A 311 -10.71 -11.56 -3.44
C ASN A 311 -10.15 -12.43 -2.30
N PRO A 312 -11.01 -13.06 -1.47
CA PRO A 312 -10.56 -13.91 -0.35
C PRO A 312 -9.72 -15.12 -0.79
N GLN A 313 -9.82 -15.55 -2.04
CA GLN A 313 -9.00 -16.65 -2.58
C GLN A 313 -7.52 -16.26 -2.72
N VAL A 314 -7.21 -14.96 -2.83
CA VAL A 314 -5.83 -14.45 -2.87
C VAL A 314 -5.20 -14.39 -1.47
N GLY A 315 -6.02 -14.43 -0.44
CA GLY A 315 -5.58 -14.44 0.96
C GLY A 315 -6.45 -13.58 1.88
N SER A 316 -6.05 -13.49 3.14
CA SER A 316 -6.77 -12.70 4.14
C SER A 316 -6.73 -11.19 3.82
N VAL A 317 -7.74 -10.47 4.34
CA VAL A 317 -7.77 -9.00 4.24
C VAL A 317 -6.52 -8.37 4.85
N LYS A 318 -6.08 -7.25 4.26
CA LYS A 318 -4.84 -6.59 4.65
C LYS A 318 -5.10 -5.28 5.39
N ALA A 319 -4.40 -5.07 6.52
CA ALA A 319 -4.44 -3.83 7.29
C ALA A 319 -4.05 -2.60 6.44
N ARG A 320 -3.16 -2.77 5.46
CA ARG A 320 -2.72 -1.69 4.56
C ARG A 320 -3.86 -1.00 3.81
N PHE A 321 -4.98 -1.68 3.57
CA PHE A 321 -6.13 -1.07 2.91
C PHE A 321 -6.91 -0.11 3.81
N LEU A 322 -6.73 -0.16 5.12
CA LEU A 322 -7.30 0.81 6.05
C LEU A 322 -6.45 2.09 6.19
N ILE A 323 -5.18 2.07 5.78
CA ILE A 323 -4.25 3.20 5.91
C ILE A 323 -4.85 4.52 5.37
N PRO A 324 -5.43 4.55 4.17
CA PRO A 324 -5.95 5.80 3.60
C PRO A 324 -7.10 6.43 4.39
N ILE A 325 -7.87 5.61 5.10
CA ILE A 325 -9.03 6.07 5.90
C ILE A 325 -8.78 6.00 7.40
N LEU A 326 -7.57 5.63 7.83
CA LEU A 326 -7.26 5.51 9.25
C LEU A 326 -7.49 6.81 10.03
N PRO A 327 -7.18 8.02 9.51
CA PRO A 327 -7.55 9.28 10.17
C PRO A 327 -9.07 9.45 10.34
N LEU A 328 -9.89 8.99 9.38
CA LEU A 328 -11.35 9.01 9.46
C LEU A 328 -11.87 7.99 10.48
N LEU A 329 -11.25 6.80 10.53
CA LEU A 329 -11.56 5.79 11.56
C LEU A 329 -11.31 6.35 12.96
N TYR A 330 -10.17 6.98 13.20
CA TYR A 330 -9.89 7.64 14.49
C TYR A 330 -10.89 8.77 14.78
N PHE A 331 -11.24 9.55 13.78
CA PHE A 331 -12.21 10.62 13.92
C PHE A 331 -13.58 10.09 14.39
N TYR A 332 -14.14 9.09 13.72
CA TYR A 332 -15.42 8.51 14.13
C TYR A 332 -15.34 7.78 15.46
N PHE A 333 -14.26 7.05 15.69
CA PHE A 333 -14.03 6.38 16.98
C PHE A 333 -14.04 7.38 18.14
N LEU A 334 -13.28 8.48 18.03
CA LEU A 334 -13.20 9.51 19.06
C LEU A 334 -14.53 10.25 19.25
N HIS A 335 -15.28 10.49 18.19
CA HIS A 335 -16.63 11.04 18.30
C HIS A 335 -17.58 10.10 19.05
N GLY A 336 -17.52 8.80 18.80
CA GLY A 336 -18.29 7.79 19.51
C GLY A 336 -17.93 7.75 21.00
N VAL A 337 -16.62 7.78 21.31
CA VAL A 337 -16.12 7.87 22.69
C VAL A 337 -16.61 9.16 23.36
N GLN A 338 -16.49 10.30 22.68
CA GLN A 338 -16.93 11.60 23.21
C GLN A 338 -18.43 11.58 23.54
N TRP A 339 -19.24 11.08 22.62
CA TRP A 339 -20.69 10.99 22.83
C TRP A 339 -21.02 10.07 24.00
N LEU A 340 -20.41 8.88 24.07
CA LEU A 340 -20.65 7.92 25.15
C LEU A 340 -20.27 8.51 26.51
N LEU A 341 -19.10 9.14 26.61
CA LEU A 341 -18.66 9.76 27.87
C LEU A 341 -19.56 10.93 28.27
N SER A 342 -20.02 11.74 27.32
CA SER A 342 -20.93 12.88 27.61
C SER A 342 -22.34 12.41 28.03
N THR A 343 -22.72 11.19 27.65
CA THR A 343 -24.01 10.62 28.00
C THR A 343 -23.97 9.91 29.35
N LEU A 344 -22.88 9.20 29.65
CA LEU A 344 -22.75 8.42 30.89
C LEU A 344 -22.28 9.26 32.09
N PHE A 345 -21.50 10.31 31.81
CA PHE A 345 -20.92 11.17 32.85
C PHE A 345 -21.33 12.62 32.62
N ALA A 346 -21.68 13.33 33.71
CA ALA A 346 -21.97 14.77 33.61
C ALA A 346 -20.82 15.50 32.92
N GLN A 347 -21.15 16.32 31.92
CA GLN A 347 -20.15 17.00 31.09
C GLN A 347 -19.13 17.76 31.93
N GLY A 348 -17.86 17.58 31.64
CA GLY A 348 -16.78 18.46 32.08
C GLY A 348 -16.13 18.09 33.40
N THR A 349 -16.24 16.87 33.91
CA THR A 349 -15.42 16.51 35.06
C THR A 349 -13.94 16.44 34.64
N THR A 350 -13.07 17.16 35.35
CA THR A 350 -11.61 17.12 35.19
C THR A 350 -11.07 15.69 35.23
N THR A 351 -11.75 14.80 35.91
CA THR A 351 -11.44 13.38 36.01
C THR A 351 -11.59 12.66 34.65
N THR A 352 -12.69 12.89 33.91
CA THR A 352 -12.91 12.26 32.61
C THR A 352 -11.83 12.68 31.60
N THR A 353 -11.47 13.95 31.57
CA THR A 353 -10.39 14.45 30.70
C THR A 353 -9.03 13.84 31.08
N ARG A 354 -8.70 13.75 32.36
CA ARG A 354 -7.45 13.13 32.83
C ARG A 354 -7.40 11.64 32.50
N SER A 355 -8.49 10.90 32.64
CA SER A 355 -8.57 9.48 32.29
C SER A 355 -8.37 9.26 30.79
N LEU A 356 -8.98 10.11 29.95
CA LEU A 356 -8.79 10.07 28.51
C LEU A 356 -7.33 10.32 28.10
N PHE A 357 -6.68 11.31 28.70
CA PHE A 357 -5.26 11.57 28.49
C PHE A 357 -4.39 10.39 28.94
N ALA A 358 -4.66 9.80 30.10
CA ALA A 358 -3.89 8.66 30.61
C ALA A 358 -4.00 7.44 29.68
N VAL A 359 -5.19 7.12 29.18
CA VAL A 359 -5.42 6.04 28.22
C VAL A 359 -4.69 6.34 26.90
N THR A 360 -4.79 7.57 26.41
CA THR A 360 -4.09 7.98 25.17
C THR A 360 -2.59 7.89 25.32
N LEU A 361 -2.05 8.34 26.45
CA LEU A 361 -0.61 8.25 26.74
C LEU A 361 -0.16 6.78 26.76
N LEU A 362 -0.94 5.90 27.38
CA LEU A 362 -0.66 4.46 27.39
C LEU A 362 -0.63 3.89 25.95
N ILE A 363 -1.62 4.21 25.13
CA ILE A 363 -1.66 3.81 23.73
C ILE A 363 -0.45 4.36 22.97
N ALA A 364 -0.10 5.64 23.16
CA ALA A 364 1.06 6.25 22.51
C ALA A 364 2.38 5.56 22.91
N VAL A 365 2.55 5.23 24.19
CA VAL A 365 3.73 4.49 24.68
C VAL A 365 3.82 3.13 23.99
N VAL A 366 2.71 2.42 23.87
CA VAL A 366 2.69 1.12 23.19
C VAL A 366 2.98 1.25 21.69
N MET A 367 2.43 2.28 21.02
CA MET A 367 2.74 2.57 19.62
C MET A 367 4.24 2.85 19.42
N ILE A 368 4.85 3.63 20.31
CA ILE A 368 6.29 3.90 20.29
C ILE A 368 7.06 2.59 20.51
N ALA A 369 6.68 1.81 21.53
CA ALA A 369 7.34 0.54 21.84
C ALA A 369 7.27 -0.44 20.64
N ARG A 370 6.14 -0.47 19.92
CA ARG A 370 5.99 -1.27 18.70
C ARG A 370 6.89 -0.78 17.58
N ASN A 371 6.98 0.53 17.35
CA ASN A 371 7.91 1.08 16.37
C ASN A 371 9.38 0.75 16.71
N LEU A 372 9.75 0.83 18.00
CA LEU A 372 11.09 0.44 18.46
C LEU A 372 11.35 -1.07 18.34
N GLN A 373 10.34 -1.89 18.54
CA GLN A 373 10.42 -3.33 18.30
C GLN A 373 10.70 -3.63 16.82
N ASP A 374 9.93 -3.02 15.92
CA ASP A 374 10.09 -3.19 14.47
C ASP A 374 11.45 -2.65 13.98
N TRP A 375 12.02 -1.64 14.64
CA TRP A 375 13.38 -1.17 14.39
C TRP A 375 14.45 -2.17 14.85
N ARG A 376 14.29 -2.76 16.05
CA ARG A 376 15.27 -3.71 16.62
C ARG A 376 15.20 -5.11 15.99
N SER A 377 14.09 -5.44 15.38
CA SER A 377 13.87 -6.71 14.69
C SER A 377 13.36 -6.43 13.29
N PRO A 378 14.20 -5.86 12.42
CA PRO A 378 13.80 -5.48 11.08
C PRO A 378 13.43 -6.71 10.25
N ILE A 379 12.36 -6.60 9.46
CA ILE A 379 11.91 -7.68 8.57
C ILE A 379 13.01 -8.00 7.55
N ARG A 380 13.76 -6.99 7.11
CA ARG A 380 14.90 -7.15 6.21
C ARG A 380 15.90 -8.20 6.71
N GLU A 381 16.25 -8.20 8.01
CA GLU A 381 17.21 -9.15 8.60
C GLU A 381 16.57 -10.51 8.92
N GLN A 382 15.25 -10.55 8.98
CA GLN A 382 14.51 -11.79 9.26
C GLN A 382 14.21 -12.60 8.01
N MET A 383 14.34 -12.01 6.83
CA MET A 383 14.08 -12.68 5.55
C MET A 383 15.38 -13.18 4.96
N THR A 384 15.40 -14.46 4.62
CA THR A 384 16.36 -15.03 3.69
C THR A 384 15.75 -14.94 2.31
N ASP A 385 16.44 -14.38 1.37
CA ASP A 385 15.87 -14.05 0.09
C ASP A 385 16.89 -14.08 -1.06
N LEU A 386 16.35 -13.86 -2.26
CA LEU A 386 17.13 -13.76 -3.47
C LEU A 386 18.09 -12.56 -3.52
N SER A 387 17.97 -11.57 -2.61
CA SER A 387 18.83 -10.39 -2.62
C SER A 387 20.30 -10.72 -2.42
N ILE A 388 20.61 -11.81 -1.67
CA ILE A 388 21.99 -12.28 -1.44
C ILE A 388 22.64 -12.66 -2.77
N GLY A 389 22.00 -13.55 -3.55
CA GLY A 389 22.50 -13.95 -4.86
C GLY A 389 22.41 -12.83 -5.88
N ALA A 390 21.37 -12.00 -5.80
CA ALA A 390 21.16 -10.87 -6.66
C ALA A 390 22.25 -9.79 -6.50
N SER A 391 22.66 -9.48 -5.26
CA SER A 391 23.76 -8.55 -4.98
C SER A 391 25.09 -9.08 -5.51
N TRP A 392 25.36 -10.39 -5.35
CA TRP A 392 26.55 -10.98 -5.94
C TRP A 392 26.58 -10.80 -7.47
N VAL A 393 25.46 -11.05 -8.16
CA VAL A 393 25.37 -10.84 -9.62
C VAL A 393 25.55 -9.36 -9.97
N ALA A 394 24.99 -8.45 -9.20
CA ALA A 394 25.14 -7.00 -9.43
C ALA A 394 26.62 -6.55 -9.40
N GLU A 395 27.43 -7.18 -8.52
CA GLU A 395 28.85 -6.84 -8.35
C GLU A 395 29.76 -7.54 -9.34
N ASN A 396 29.42 -8.76 -9.79
CA ASN A 396 30.34 -9.63 -10.53
C ASN A 396 29.95 -9.88 -12.00
N ALA A 397 28.67 -9.66 -12.37
CA ALA A 397 28.22 -9.93 -13.73
C ALA A 397 28.31 -8.70 -14.65
N PRO A 398 28.47 -8.89 -15.98
CA PRO A 398 28.36 -7.82 -16.96
C PRO A 398 27.05 -7.01 -16.86
N ALA A 399 27.09 -5.75 -17.33
CA ALA A 399 25.92 -4.86 -17.21
C ALA A 399 24.73 -5.30 -18.07
N ASP A 400 24.96 -6.01 -19.12
CA ASP A 400 23.98 -6.54 -20.09
C ASP A 400 23.56 -7.98 -19.82
N ALA A 401 24.10 -8.62 -18.75
CA ALA A 401 23.75 -9.99 -18.39
C ALA A 401 22.25 -10.17 -18.15
N LEU A 402 21.71 -11.30 -18.62
CA LEU A 402 20.35 -11.72 -18.39
C LEU A 402 20.29 -12.77 -17.27
N VAL A 403 19.48 -12.52 -16.27
CA VAL A 403 19.40 -13.33 -15.05
C VAL A 403 18.06 -14.04 -14.94
N MET A 404 18.09 -15.36 -14.85
CA MET A 404 16.92 -16.19 -14.59
C MET A 404 16.72 -16.37 -13.09
N VAL A 405 15.51 -16.12 -12.60
CA VAL A 405 15.16 -16.20 -11.18
C VAL A 405 13.67 -16.41 -10.98
N ASN A 406 13.27 -17.00 -9.87
CA ASN A 406 11.84 -17.29 -9.58
C ASN A 406 10.97 -16.04 -9.33
N GLU A 407 11.55 -14.93 -8.91
CA GLU A 407 10.85 -13.65 -8.68
C GLU A 407 11.56 -12.49 -9.41
N PRO A 408 11.40 -12.38 -10.74
CA PRO A 408 12.19 -11.46 -11.56
C PRO A 408 11.94 -9.97 -11.27
N VAL A 409 10.73 -9.60 -10.84
CA VAL A 409 10.39 -8.21 -10.52
C VAL A 409 11.10 -7.73 -9.25
N PRO A 410 11.00 -8.41 -8.10
CA PRO A 410 11.80 -8.08 -6.92
C PRO A 410 13.31 -8.24 -7.15
N ALA A 411 13.72 -9.26 -7.91
CA ALA A 411 15.14 -9.48 -8.21
C ALA A 411 15.79 -8.29 -8.92
N TYR A 412 15.09 -7.66 -9.85
CA TYR A 412 15.61 -6.56 -10.65
C TYR A 412 16.19 -5.42 -9.81
N VAL A 413 15.52 -5.02 -8.73
CA VAL A 413 15.96 -3.90 -7.89
C VAL A 413 17.27 -4.22 -7.13
N HIS A 414 17.62 -5.49 -6.97
CA HIS A 414 18.87 -5.92 -6.34
C HIS A 414 19.93 -6.27 -7.37
N VAL A 415 19.56 -7.01 -8.42
CA VAL A 415 20.45 -7.43 -9.52
C VAL A 415 20.89 -6.25 -10.39
N GLN A 416 20.01 -5.27 -10.59
CA GLN A 416 20.21 -4.15 -11.51
C GLN A 416 20.56 -4.60 -12.95
N ARG A 417 20.06 -5.76 -13.34
CA ARG A 417 20.18 -6.40 -14.66
C ARG A 417 18.80 -6.86 -15.10
N LYS A 418 18.65 -7.13 -16.40
CA LYS A 418 17.41 -7.75 -16.89
C LYS A 418 17.19 -9.11 -16.26
N THR A 419 15.93 -9.40 -15.94
CA THR A 419 15.52 -10.61 -15.23
C THR A 419 14.41 -11.34 -15.97
N ILE A 420 14.36 -12.66 -15.83
CA ILE A 420 13.33 -13.49 -16.45
C ILE A 420 12.91 -14.61 -15.49
N ASN A 421 11.68 -15.06 -15.60
CA ASN A 421 11.16 -16.20 -14.83
C ASN A 421 11.82 -17.53 -15.24
N PHE A 422 11.72 -18.51 -14.35
CA PHE A 422 11.95 -19.90 -14.71
C PHE A 422 10.99 -20.36 -15.83
N PRO A 423 11.38 -21.38 -16.63
CA PRO A 423 10.50 -21.97 -17.62
C PRO A 423 9.24 -22.51 -16.95
N LYS A 424 8.14 -22.52 -17.68
CA LYS A 424 6.90 -23.18 -17.22
C LYS A 424 7.06 -24.69 -17.21
N ASN A 425 6.33 -25.37 -16.33
CA ASN A 425 6.32 -26.84 -16.27
C ASN A 425 6.19 -27.48 -17.65
N GLY A 426 7.07 -28.44 -17.94
CA GLY A 426 7.10 -29.18 -19.20
C GLY A 426 7.90 -28.55 -20.33
N GLN A 427 8.55 -27.39 -20.12
CA GLN A 427 9.52 -26.84 -21.08
C GLN A 427 10.91 -27.40 -20.79
N ASP A 428 11.64 -27.75 -21.86
CA ASP A 428 13.06 -28.11 -21.74
C ASP A 428 13.87 -26.90 -21.24
N LEU A 429 14.56 -27.09 -20.13
CA LEU A 429 15.33 -26.01 -19.48
C LEU A 429 16.44 -25.50 -20.38
N GLN A 430 17.24 -26.41 -20.99
CA GLN A 430 18.37 -26.02 -21.81
C GLN A 430 17.91 -25.25 -23.07
N GLN A 431 16.90 -25.78 -23.76
CA GLN A 431 16.32 -25.08 -24.92
C GLN A 431 15.75 -23.71 -24.52
N TYR A 432 15.15 -23.59 -23.34
CA TYR A 432 14.66 -22.31 -22.83
C TYR A 432 15.79 -21.30 -22.59
N LEU A 433 16.90 -21.75 -21.94
CA LEU A 433 18.06 -20.93 -21.65
C LEU A 433 18.71 -20.39 -22.93
N ASP A 434 18.97 -21.28 -23.90
CA ASP A 434 19.58 -20.91 -25.18
C ASP A 434 18.69 -19.92 -25.96
N ASN A 435 17.40 -20.17 -26.03
CA ASN A 435 16.45 -19.30 -26.73
C ASN A 435 16.32 -17.91 -26.11
N GLN A 436 16.56 -17.77 -24.80
CA GLN A 436 16.47 -16.50 -24.11
C GLN A 436 17.84 -15.79 -23.98
N GLY A 437 18.95 -16.49 -24.17
CA GLY A 437 20.31 -15.94 -23.99
C GLY A 437 20.59 -15.63 -22.52
N ILE A 438 20.34 -16.59 -21.64
CA ILE A 438 20.52 -16.42 -20.19
C ILE A 438 21.98 -16.62 -19.82
N ASP A 439 22.52 -15.73 -18.97
CA ASP A 439 23.92 -15.78 -18.50
C ASP A 439 24.03 -16.36 -17.08
N TYR A 440 23.07 -16.02 -16.20
CA TYR A 440 23.11 -16.41 -14.80
C TYR A 440 21.74 -16.93 -14.32
N ILE A 441 21.81 -17.85 -13.35
CA ILE A 441 20.61 -18.45 -12.73
C ILE A 441 20.74 -18.30 -11.21
N ILE A 442 19.78 -17.66 -10.57
CA ILE A 442 19.71 -17.50 -9.12
C ILE A 442 18.70 -18.51 -8.57
N ILE A 443 19.16 -19.38 -7.68
CA ILE A 443 18.35 -20.28 -6.88
C ILE A 443 18.30 -19.72 -5.46
N ALA A 444 17.10 -19.36 -5.00
CA ALA A 444 16.91 -18.78 -3.68
C ALA A 444 15.53 -19.14 -3.12
N PRO A 445 15.35 -19.07 -1.79
CA PRO A 445 14.02 -19.09 -1.16
C PRO A 445 13.14 -17.95 -1.64
N LEU A 446 11.82 -18.03 -1.37
CA LEU A 446 10.90 -16.94 -1.68
C LEU A 446 11.19 -15.73 -0.80
N LEU A 447 11.28 -14.55 -1.41
CA LEU A 447 11.52 -13.27 -0.74
C LEU A 447 10.53 -12.97 0.41
N GLN A 448 9.30 -13.46 0.30
CA GLN A 448 8.23 -13.21 1.27
C GLN A 448 8.19 -14.22 2.43
N SER A 449 9.10 -15.18 2.48
CA SER A 449 9.14 -16.18 3.54
C SER A 449 10.10 -15.76 4.66
N PRO A 450 9.61 -15.37 5.85
CA PRO A 450 10.49 -14.98 6.94
C PRO A 450 11.39 -16.15 7.35
N LYS A 451 12.70 -15.93 7.31
CA LYS A 451 13.75 -16.93 7.69
C LYS A 451 13.52 -18.34 7.16
N SER A 452 12.78 -18.52 6.09
CA SER A 452 12.65 -19.82 5.44
C SER A 452 13.85 -20.02 4.51
N THR A 453 14.64 -21.02 4.79
CA THR A 453 15.68 -21.50 3.86
C THR A 453 15.14 -22.57 2.91
N GLU A 454 13.85 -22.87 2.97
CA GLU A 454 13.24 -23.87 2.11
C GLU A 454 12.97 -23.31 0.71
N LEU A 455 13.45 -24.04 -0.28
CA LEU A 455 13.12 -23.82 -1.69
C LEU A 455 11.73 -24.39 -1.99
N THR A 456 10.98 -23.72 -2.84
CA THR A 456 9.71 -24.26 -3.37
C THR A 456 9.98 -25.50 -4.21
N LYS A 457 8.94 -26.31 -4.46
CA LYS A 457 9.07 -27.55 -5.24
C LYS A 457 9.67 -27.27 -6.62
N ASP A 458 9.16 -26.27 -7.32
CA ASP A 458 9.59 -25.91 -8.68
C ASP A 458 11.07 -25.47 -8.69
N VAL A 459 11.50 -24.70 -7.67
CA VAL A 459 12.90 -24.28 -7.53
C VAL A 459 13.83 -25.46 -7.21
N LYS A 460 13.36 -26.45 -6.42
CA LYS A 460 14.11 -27.68 -6.14
C LYS A 460 14.29 -28.52 -7.40
N GLU A 461 13.28 -28.60 -8.25
CA GLU A 461 13.36 -29.35 -9.53
C GLU A 461 14.39 -28.68 -10.46
N ILE A 462 14.36 -27.35 -10.59
CA ILE A 462 15.38 -26.61 -11.35
C ILE A 462 16.76 -26.86 -10.78
N LEU A 463 16.95 -26.72 -9.47
CA LEU A 463 18.23 -26.96 -8.81
C LEU A 463 18.80 -28.34 -9.11
N LEU A 464 17.96 -29.38 -9.08
CA LEU A 464 18.39 -30.74 -9.39
C LEU A 464 18.91 -30.86 -10.84
N MET A 465 18.25 -30.20 -11.79
CA MET A 465 18.70 -30.15 -13.19
C MET A 465 20.06 -29.46 -13.32
N LEU A 466 20.27 -28.34 -12.61
CA LEU A 466 21.56 -27.60 -12.63
C LEU A 466 22.70 -28.46 -12.03
N GLU A 467 22.45 -29.21 -10.98
CA GLU A 467 23.45 -30.06 -10.31
C GLU A 467 23.80 -31.32 -11.10
N THR A 468 22.93 -31.76 -12.01
CA THR A 468 23.23 -32.94 -12.88
C THR A 468 24.14 -32.64 -14.06
N SER A 469 24.35 -31.37 -14.44
CA SER A 469 25.16 -30.97 -15.60
C SER A 469 26.14 -29.84 -15.25
N PRO A 470 27.13 -30.11 -14.37
CA PRO A 470 28.05 -29.09 -13.85
C PRO A 470 29.00 -28.52 -14.92
N GLU A 471 29.19 -29.19 -16.04
CA GLU A 471 29.97 -28.73 -17.19
C GLU A 471 29.28 -27.56 -17.92
N ILE A 472 27.97 -27.51 -17.87
CA ILE A 472 27.13 -26.47 -18.49
C ILE A 472 26.75 -25.40 -17.45
N PHE A 473 26.40 -25.83 -16.24
CA PHE A 473 25.97 -24.96 -15.14
C PHE A 473 27.06 -24.85 -14.08
N VAL A 474 27.88 -23.81 -14.19
CA VAL A 474 29.01 -23.61 -13.29
C VAL A 474 28.55 -22.89 -12.03
N PRO A 475 28.67 -23.50 -10.84
CA PRO A 475 28.37 -22.81 -9.60
C PRO A 475 29.40 -21.68 -9.36
N VAL A 476 28.95 -20.43 -9.35
CA VAL A 476 29.82 -19.25 -9.18
C VAL A 476 29.70 -18.61 -7.81
N PHE A 477 28.58 -18.86 -7.13
CA PHE A 477 28.36 -18.37 -5.76
C PHE A 477 27.47 -19.36 -4.98
N LYS A 478 27.76 -19.52 -3.68
CA LYS A 478 26.98 -20.34 -2.77
C LYS A 478 26.99 -19.75 -1.37
N ASP A 479 25.80 -19.49 -0.85
CA ASP A 479 25.51 -19.21 0.55
C ASP A 479 24.74 -20.41 1.11
N SER A 480 25.42 -21.24 1.91
CA SER A 480 24.81 -22.47 2.46
C SER A 480 23.89 -22.19 3.63
N GLU A 481 24.10 -21.09 4.37
CA GLU A 481 23.27 -20.70 5.50
C GLU A 481 21.87 -20.30 5.05
N ASN A 482 21.77 -19.52 3.97
CA ASN A 482 20.52 -19.01 3.44
C ASN A 482 19.98 -19.84 2.27
N ASN A 483 20.68 -20.92 1.89
CA ASN A 483 20.35 -21.79 0.76
C ASN A 483 20.21 -21.04 -0.57
N VAL A 484 21.12 -20.09 -0.80
CA VAL A 484 21.18 -19.29 -2.03
C VAL A 484 22.36 -19.76 -2.88
N ARG A 485 22.14 -19.91 -4.19
CA ARG A 485 23.17 -20.33 -5.14
C ARG A 485 23.03 -19.53 -6.44
N VAL A 486 24.17 -19.22 -7.04
CA VAL A 486 24.21 -18.62 -8.38
C VAL A 486 25.03 -19.52 -9.29
N TYR A 487 24.47 -19.79 -10.45
CA TYR A 487 25.09 -20.55 -11.51
C TYR A 487 25.34 -19.65 -12.72
N GLY A 488 26.55 -19.72 -13.29
CA GLY A 488 26.81 -19.20 -14.62
C GLY A 488 26.41 -20.25 -15.66
N TYR A 489 25.74 -19.87 -16.72
CA TYR A 489 25.40 -20.73 -17.84
C TYR A 489 26.42 -20.57 -18.96
N LYS A 490 27.02 -21.70 -19.35
CA LYS A 490 27.88 -21.82 -20.53
C LYS A 490 27.04 -22.42 -21.65
N GLY A 491 26.27 -21.58 -22.37
CA GLY A 491 25.58 -22.01 -23.59
C GLY A 491 26.55 -22.64 -24.58
N GLN A 492 26.02 -23.51 -25.44
CA GLN A 492 26.79 -24.14 -26.51
C GLN A 492 27.15 -23.13 -27.59
#